data_84dd391f623b85a2c313fb89f09514af
#
_entry.id   84dd391f623b85a2c313fb89f09514af
#
_cell.length_a   1.000
_cell.length_b   1.000
_cell.length_c   1.000
_cell.angle_alpha   90.00
_cell.angle_beta   90.00
_cell.angle_gamma   90.00
#
_symmetry.space_group_name_H-M   'P 1'
#
loop_
_entity.id
_entity.type
_entity.pdbx_description
1 polymer ?
#
loop_
_entity_poly.entity_id
_entity_poly.type
_entity_poly.pdbx_seq_one_letter_code
_entity_poly.pdbx_strand_id
1 'polypeptide(L)'
;GNPENPEIMGEFAECLLGIKESCEYLNYPVVSGNVSFYNGTNKKNISPTPVIGGVGLIQKLKKPITHLIKKENNSIILIGKTFGHLEQSVFFEEIYSILDGQPPEVNLINEKTFRNHGFGFIVEW
;
A
#
# COMPACT_ATOMS: atom_id res chain seq x y z
N GLY A 1 6.41 -11.99 13.30
CA GLY A 1 7.63 -12.22 14.06
C GLY A 1 7.37 -12.56 15.52
N ASN A 2 8.43 -12.64 16.32
CA ASN A 2 8.33 -12.91 17.76
C ASN A 2 8.06 -11.61 18.53
N PRO A 3 6.90 -11.47 19.21
CA PRO A 3 6.53 -10.25 19.94
C PRO A 3 7.38 -10.02 21.21
N GLU A 4 8.13 -11.00 21.68
CA GLU A 4 9.03 -10.85 22.81
C GLU A 4 10.33 -10.11 22.44
N ASN A 5 10.61 -9.95 21.15
CA ASN A 5 11.73 -9.16 20.65
C ASN A 5 11.31 -7.68 20.53
N PRO A 6 11.96 -6.74 21.25
CA PRO A 6 11.62 -5.32 21.23
C PRO A 6 11.72 -4.68 19.84
N GLU A 7 12.68 -5.09 19.01
CA GLU A 7 12.85 -4.56 17.65
C GLU A 7 11.65 -4.94 16.78
N ILE A 8 11.26 -6.21 16.81
CA ILE A 8 10.08 -6.72 16.06
C ILE A 8 8.80 -6.03 16.52
N MET A 9 8.66 -5.79 17.82
CA MET A 9 7.51 -5.05 18.34
C MET A 9 7.55 -3.58 17.99
N GLY A 10 8.73 -2.98 17.89
CA GLY A 10 8.91 -1.61 17.38
C GLY A 10 8.41 -1.48 15.95
N GLU A 11 8.89 -2.32 15.04
CA GLU A 11 8.46 -2.36 13.64
C GLU A 11 6.93 -2.57 13.51
N PHE A 12 6.37 -3.46 14.32
CA PHE A 12 4.93 -3.71 14.33
C PHE A 12 4.14 -2.48 14.81
N ALA A 13 4.60 -1.81 15.86
CA ALA A 13 3.95 -0.61 16.38
C ALA A 13 3.98 0.54 15.35
N GLU A 14 5.11 0.78 14.70
CA GLU A 14 5.24 1.77 13.64
C GLU A 14 4.32 1.46 12.45
N CYS A 15 4.21 0.21 12.06
CA CYS A 15 3.28 -0.23 11.02
C CYS A 15 1.82 0.09 11.39
N LEU A 16 1.41 -0.17 12.64
CA LEU A 16 0.06 0.18 13.11
C LEU A 16 -0.17 1.68 13.17
N LEU A 17 0.84 2.48 13.55
CA LEU A 17 0.74 3.94 13.53
C LEU A 17 0.52 4.46 12.13
N GLY A 18 1.26 3.98 11.13
CA GLY A 18 1.06 4.35 9.73
C GLY A 18 -0.34 4.00 9.22
N ILE A 19 -0.86 2.80 9.55
CA ILE A 19 -2.23 2.40 9.21
C ILE A 19 -3.24 3.34 9.89
N LYS A 20 -3.07 3.63 11.17
CA LYS A 20 -3.94 4.55 11.93
C LYS A 20 -3.98 5.92 11.27
N GLU A 21 -2.83 6.55 11.04
CA GLU A 21 -2.74 7.88 10.44
C GLU A 21 -3.39 7.93 9.06
N SER A 22 -3.14 6.94 8.23
CA SER A 22 -3.75 6.83 6.90
C SER A 22 -5.26 6.69 6.97
N CYS A 23 -5.77 5.82 7.84
CA CYS A 23 -7.20 5.60 8.02
C CYS A 23 -7.92 6.85 8.56
N GLU A 24 -7.34 7.54 9.54
CA GLU A 24 -7.88 8.78 10.09
C GLU A 24 -7.89 9.89 9.04
N TYR A 25 -6.77 10.10 8.37
CA TYR A 25 -6.64 11.16 7.36
C TYR A 25 -7.56 10.96 6.16
N LEU A 26 -7.64 9.73 5.66
CA LEU A 26 -8.47 9.38 4.52
C LEU A 26 -9.94 9.12 4.90
N ASN A 27 -10.29 9.19 6.18
CA ASN A 27 -11.63 8.83 6.68
C ASN A 27 -12.07 7.44 6.18
N TYR A 28 -11.22 6.46 6.43
CA TYR A 28 -11.43 5.07 6.02
C TYR A 28 -11.33 4.15 7.24
N PRO A 29 -12.43 3.88 7.92
CA PRO A 29 -12.42 3.18 9.19
C PRO A 29 -12.06 1.69 9.03
N VAL A 30 -11.24 1.20 9.93
CA VAL A 30 -10.99 -0.24 10.08
C VAL A 30 -12.24 -0.88 10.70
N VAL A 31 -12.83 -1.84 9.99
CA VAL A 31 -14.05 -2.53 10.45
C VAL A 31 -13.78 -3.95 10.90
N SER A 32 -12.67 -4.54 10.51
CA SER A 32 -12.23 -5.87 10.91
C SER A 32 -10.74 -6.04 10.66
N GLY A 33 -10.13 -6.96 11.38
CA GLY A 33 -8.74 -7.33 11.17
C GLY A 33 -8.30 -8.44 12.11
N ASN A 34 -7.10 -8.96 11.87
CA ASN A 34 -6.43 -9.89 12.76
C ASN A 34 -4.92 -9.66 12.69
N VAL A 35 -4.22 -10.22 13.65
CA VAL A 35 -2.77 -10.26 13.68
C VAL A 35 -2.30 -11.65 14.06
N SER A 36 -1.17 -12.08 13.47
CA SER A 36 -0.51 -13.33 13.80
C SER A 36 0.91 -13.05 14.30
N PHE A 37 1.27 -13.65 15.41
CA PHE A 37 2.58 -13.57 16.03
C PHE A 37 3.34 -14.90 15.96
N TYR A 38 4.59 -14.91 16.41
CA TYR A 38 5.47 -16.08 16.47
C TYR A 38 5.68 -16.76 15.11
N ASN A 39 5.49 -16.02 14.03
CA ASN A 39 5.69 -16.52 12.68
C ASN A 39 7.13 -16.25 12.20
N GLY A 40 7.67 -17.23 11.53
CA GLY A 40 9.02 -17.18 11.00
C GLY A 40 9.30 -18.32 10.03
N THR A 41 10.36 -18.20 9.28
CA THR A 41 10.83 -19.21 8.34
C THR A 41 12.33 -19.40 8.54
N ASN A 42 12.78 -20.65 8.66
CA ASN A 42 14.19 -20.98 8.85
C ASN A 42 14.86 -20.22 10.01
N LYS A 43 14.18 -20.14 11.16
CA LYS A 43 14.63 -19.43 12.37
C LYS A 43 14.77 -17.90 12.20
N LYS A 44 14.28 -17.32 11.12
CA LYS A 44 14.17 -15.88 10.92
C LYS A 44 12.73 -15.42 11.09
N ASN A 45 12.54 -14.29 11.76
CA ASN A 45 11.24 -13.65 11.81
C ASN A 45 10.86 -13.17 10.42
N ILE A 46 9.57 -13.25 10.07
CA ILE A 46 9.06 -12.59 8.88
C ILE A 46 8.90 -11.10 9.15
N SER A 47 9.05 -10.28 8.12
CA SER A 47 8.80 -8.84 8.19
C SER A 47 7.34 -8.54 8.51
N PRO A 48 7.04 -7.43 9.21
CA PRO A 48 5.68 -6.98 9.41
C PRO A 48 5.07 -6.56 8.06
N THR A 49 4.19 -7.38 7.53
CA THR A 49 3.59 -7.17 6.21
C THR A 49 2.08 -7.11 6.36
N PRO A 50 1.48 -5.90 6.45
CA PRO A 50 0.04 -5.77 6.50
C PRO A 50 -0.58 -6.02 5.12
N VAL A 51 -1.71 -6.70 5.10
CA VAL A 51 -2.55 -6.85 3.92
C VAL A 51 -3.84 -6.06 4.16
N ILE A 52 -4.10 -5.06 3.32
CA ILE A 52 -5.25 -4.17 3.46
C ILE A 52 -6.29 -4.52 2.40
N GLY A 53 -7.47 -4.93 2.85
CA GLY A 53 -8.64 -5.11 1.99
C GLY A 53 -9.59 -3.92 2.11
N GLY A 54 -10.04 -3.38 1.00
CA GLY A 54 -11.00 -2.28 0.97
C GLY A 54 -12.36 -2.72 0.44
N VAL A 55 -13.45 -2.26 1.06
CA VAL A 55 -14.82 -2.49 0.60
C VAL A 55 -15.50 -1.14 0.37
N GLY A 56 -16.09 -0.96 -0.82
CA GLY A 56 -16.84 0.23 -1.17
C GLY A 56 -18.22 -0.12 -1.72
N LEU A 57 -19.18 0.78 -1.51
CA LEU A 57 -20.54 0.65 -2.03
C LEU A 57 -20.73 1.50 -3.29
N ILE A 58 -21.09 0.86 -4.39
CA ILE A 58 -21.47 1.55 -5.63
C ILE A 58 -22.99 1.65 -5.67
N GLN A 59 -23.54 2.85 -5.45
CA GLN A 59 -24.99 3.06 -5.39
C GLN A 59 -25.70 2.86 -6.74
N LYS A 60 -25.06 3.19 -7.85
CA LYS A 60 -25.64 3.06 -9.20
C LYS A 60 -24.60 2.44 -10.14
N LEU A 61 -24.70 1.15 -10.34
CA LEU A 61 -23.85 0.42 -11.27
C LEU A 61 -24.38 0.57 -12.70
N LYS A 62 -23.93 1.58 -13.44
CA LYS A 62 -24.23 1.67 -14.88
C LYS A 62 -23.32 0.78 -15.71
N LYS A 63 -22.02 0.86 -15.48
CA LYS A 63 -21.01 0.08 -16.18
C LYS A 63 -19.72 0.10 -15.35
N PRO A 64 -19.26 -1.01 -14.78
CA PRO A 64 -18.04 -1.02 -14.00
C PRO A 64 -16.84 -0.76 -14.91
N ILE A 65 -15.94 0.09 -14.42
CA ILE A 65 -14.61 0.23 -15.01
C ILE A 65 -13.77 -0.94 -14.49
N THR A 66 -13.08 -1.62 -15.37
CA THR A 66 -12.20 -2.73 -15.04
C THR A 66 -10.76 -2.38 -15.47
N HIS A 67 -9.77 -3.07 -14.92
CA HIS A 67 -8.36 -2.91 -15.27
C HIS A 67 -8.03 -3.36 -16.72
N LEU A 68 -8.95 -3.99 -17.41
CA LEU A 68 -8.72 -4.49 -18.76
C LEU A 68 -8.69 -3.35 -19.79
N ILE A 69 -7.63 -3.26 -20.56
CA ILE A 69 -7.55 -2.40 -21.74
C ILE A 69 -8.38 -3.05 -22.86
N LYS A 70 -9.50 -2.43 -23.21
CA LYS A 70 -10.52 -3.02 -24.10
C LYS A 70 -10.39 -2.59 -25.56
N LYS A 71 -9.64 -1.54 -25.83
CA LYS A 71 -9.52 -0.96 -27.18
C LYS A 71 -8.09 -0.52 -27.43
N GLU A 72 -7.64 -0.69 -28.65
CA GLU A 72 -6.43 -0.06 -29.15
C GLU A 72 -6.59 1.47 -29.18
N ASN A 73 -5.48 2.18 -29.18
CA ASN A 73 -5.42 3.65 -29.20
C ASN A 73 -6.04 4.36 -27.97
N ASN A 74 -6.21 3.66 -26.85
CA ASN A 74 -6.53 4.32 -25.61
C ASN A 74 -5.31 5.08 -25.07
N SER A 75 -5.54 6.26 -24.50
CA SER A 75 -4.48 7.01 -23.81
C SER A 75 -4.21 6.40 -22.44
N ILE A 76 -2.94 6.30 -22.07
CA ILE A 76 -2.48 6.00 -20.73
C ILE A 76 -2.10 7.33 -20.10
N ILE A 77 -2.71 7.65 -18.97
CA ILE A 77 -2.51 8.91 -18.26
C ILE A 77 -1.89 8.60 -16.90
N LEU A 78 -0.72 9.18 -16.64
CA LEU A 78 -0.10 9.18 -15.32
C LEU A 78 -0.57 10.41 -14.55
N ILE A 79 -1.13 10.21 -13.37
CA ILE A 79 -1.63 11.28 -12.51
C ILE A 79 -0.69 11.42 -11.31
N GLY A 80 -0.17 12.63 -11.08
CA GLY A 80 0.74 12.92 -9.98
C GLY A 80 2.13 13.30 -10.46
N LYS A 81 3.05 13.41 -9.51
CA LYS A 81 4.46 13.70 -9.76
C LYS A 81 5.30 12.45 -9.61
N THR A 82 6.26 12.28 -10.49
CA THR A 82 7.27 11.23 -10.40
C THR A 82 8.54 11.82 -9.80
N PHE A 83 9.05 11.26 -8.73
CA PHE A 83 10.21 11.77 -8.00
C PHE A 83 11.52 11.04 -8.30
N GLY A 84 11.51 10.06 -9.20
CA GLY A 84 12.70 9.31 -9.58
C GLY A 84 13.25 8.42 -8.45
N HIS A 85 12.42 8.07 -7.46
CA HIS A 85 12.77 7.18 -6.37
C HIS A 85 12.85 5.74 -6.89
N LEU A 86 13.96 5.04 -6.61
CA LEU A 86 14.19 3.67 -7.09
C LEU A 86 14.47 2.66 -5.96
N GLU A 87 14.75 3.12 -4.74
CA GLU A 87 14.98 2.25 -3.58
C GLU A 87 13.71 1.47 -3.22
N GLN A 88 13.86 0.26 -2.72
CA GLN A 88 12.76 -0.66 -2.41
C GLN A 88 11.84 -0.96 -3.62
N SER A 89 12.35 -0.82 -4.84
CA SER A 89 11.60 -1.07 -6.05
C SER A 89 11.90 -2.44 -6.66
N VAL A 90 10.92 -2.98 -7.37
CA VAL A 90 11.10 -4.20 -8.19
C VAL A 90 12.25 -4.04 -9.20
N PHE A 91 12.50 -2.82 -9.68
CA PHE A 91 13.62 -2.56 -10.57
C PHE A 91 14.97 -2.81 -9.89
N PHE A 92 15.16 -2.34 -8.65
CA PHE A 92 16.40 -2.59 -7.90
C PHE A 92 16.54 -4.06 -7.54
N GLU A 93 15.46 -4.72 -7.16
CA GLU A 93 15.46 -6.15 -6.83
C GLU A 93 15.83 -7.00 -8.04
N GLU A 94 15.13 -6.86 -9.15
CA GLU A 94 15.27 -7.72 -10.32
C GLU A 94 16.55 -7.44 -11.14
N ILE A 95 16.99 -6.19 -11.21
CA ILE A 95 18.14 -5.81 -12.05
C ILE A 95 19.44 -5.80 -11.26
N TYR A 96 19.40 -5.34 -10.02
CA TYR A 96 20.61 -5.20 -9.20
C TYR A 96 20.68 -6.13 -8.00
N SER A 97 19.64 -6.91 -7.72
CA SER A 97 19.50 -7.77 -6.53
C SER A 97 19.70 -7.00 -5.22
N ILE A 98 19.21 -5.76 -5.18
CA ILE A 98 19.26 -4.87 -4.02
C ILE A 98 17.85 -4.76 -3.44
N LEU A 99 17.70 -5.15 -2.16
CA LEU A 99 16.47 -5.04 -1.37
C LEU A 99 16.65 -4.04 -0.22
N ASP A 100 17.45 -3.01 -0.44
CA ASP A 100 17.83 -2.05 0.59
C ASP A 100 17.35 -0.64 0.23
N GLY A 101 17.46 0.28 1.19
CA GLY A 101 17.09 1.68 1.04
C GLY A 101 15.78 2.04 1.74
N GLN A 102 15.33 3.26 1.52
CA GLN A 102 14.10 3.78 2.11
C GLN A 102 12.93 3.65 1.12
N PRO A 103 11.72 3.33 1.57
CA PRO A 103 10.54 3.39 0.72
C PRO A 103 10.25 4.86 0.30
N PRO A 104 9.49 5.08 -0.79
CA PRO A 104 9.09 6.42 -1.18
C PRO A 104 8.24 7.08 -0.11
N GLU A 105 8.41 8.40 0.06
CA GLU A 105 7.65 9.18 1.02
C GLU A 105 6.16 9.18 0.67
N VAL A 106 5.32 8.87 1.65
CA VAL A 106 3.86 8.92 1.51
C VAL A 106 3.35 10.34 1.73
N ASN A 107 2.57 10.87 0.79
CA ASN A 107 1.92 12.16 0.89
C ASN A 107 0.40 12.03 0.96
N LEU A 108 -0.14 11.94 2.16
CA LEU A 108 -1.58 11.75 2.38
C LEU A 108 -2.44 12.90 1.85
N ILE A 109 -1.90 14.12 1.74
CA ILE A 109 -2.60 15.27 1.17
C ILE A 109 -2.88 15.02 -0.31
N ASN A 110 -1.87 14.59 -1.05
CA ASN A 110 -2.01 14.25 -2.46
C ASN A 110 -2.99 13.09 -2.64
N GLU A 111 -2.86 12.04 -1.84
CA GLU A 111 -3.74 10.87 -1.87
C GLU A 111 -5.21 11.28 -1.69
N LYS A 112 -5.50 12.10 -0.68
CA LYS A 112 -6.85 12.59 -0.42
C LYS A 112 -7.38 13.48 -1.54
N THR A 113 -6.53 14.34 -2.09
CA THR A 113 -6.87 15.23 -3.20
C THR A 113 -7.26 14.42 -4.43
N PHE A 114 -6.47 13.45 -4.81
CA PHE A 114 -6.76 12.57 -5.94
C PHE A 114 -8.08 11.81 -5.74
N ARG A 115 -8.30 11.24 -4.58
CA ARG A 115 -9.56 10.55 -4.26
C ARG A 115 -10.79 11.46 -4.44
N ASN A 116 -10.71 12.70 -3.98
CA ASN A 116 -11.84 13.64 -4.03
C ASN A 116 -12.16 14.11 -5.45
N HIS A 117 -11.21 14.05 -6.39
CA HIS A 117 -11.44 14.39 -7.79
C HIS A 117 -12.00 13.23 -8.63
N GLY A 118 -12.45 12.16 -8.00
CA GLY A 118 -13.12 11.05 -8.68
C GLY A 118 -12.19 10.10 -9.43
N PHE A 119 -10.89 10.23 -9.24
CA PHE A 119 -9.93 9.23 -9.68
C PHE A 119 -9.97 8.09 -8.67
N GLY A 120 -10.83 7.11 -8.92
CA GLY A 120 -10.79 5.86 -8.17
C GLY A 120 -9.47 5.16 -8.45
N PHE A 121 -8.60 5.10 -7.44
CA PHE A 121 -7.31 4.48 -7.60
C PHE A 121 -7.42 2.97 -7.61
N ILE A 122 -6.80 2.37 -8.60
CA ILE A 122 -6.19 1.06 -8.44
C ILE A 122 -4.73 1.39 -8.07
N VAL A 123 -4.39 1.28 -6.80
CA VAL A 123 -2.99 1.27 -6.37
C VAL A 123 -2.55 -0.18 -6.48
N GLU A 124 -1.80 -0.51 -7.51
CA GLU A 124 -1.01 -1.73 -7.56
C GLU A 124 0.36 -1.40 -6.95
N TRP A 125 0.67 -2.07 -5.85
CA TRP A 125 1.99 -2.09 -5.22
C TRP A 125 2.85 -3.20 -5.83
#